data_9aec8816ed8759090009b9f33350b2f0
#
_entry.id   9aec8816ed8759090009b9f33350b2f0
#
_cell.length_a   1.000
_cell.length_b   1.000
_cell.length_c   1.000
_cell.angle_alpha   90.00
_cell.angle_beta   90.00
_cell.angle_gamma   90.00
#
_symmetry.space_group_name_H-M   'P 1'
#
loop_
_entity.id
_entity.type
_entity.pdbx_description
1 polymer ?
#
loop_
_entity_poly.entity_id
_entity_poly.type
_entity_poly.pdbx_seq_one_letter_code
_entity_poly.pdbx_strand_id
1 'polypeptide(L)'
;MAKILIVDDEPRIRELIREHLQYAGYVCEEAGDGSAALSLLSGGGFDLVILDVMMPFMDGMTCLREMRARHINTPVIILTARGEEYDKLAGLEGGADDYV
;
A
#
# COMPACT_ATOMS: atom_id res chain seq x y z
N MET A 1 -14.87 10.11 7.01
CA MET A 1 -14.80 9.10 5.97
C MET A 1 -13.34 8.68 5.79
N ALA A 2 -13.08 7.39 5.82
CA ALA A 2 -11.70 6.93 5.72
C ALA A 2 -11.13 7.15 4.32
N LYS A 3 -9.87 7.54 4.27
CA LYS A 3 -9.14 7.79 3.03
C LYS A 3 -8.07 6.73 2.87
N ILE A 4 -8.11 6.02 1.76
CA ILE A 4 -7.25 4.87 1.50
C ILE A 4 -6.36 5.14 0.29
N LEU A 5 -5.08 4.85 0.43
CA LEU A 5 -4.14 4.91 -0.68
C LEU A 5 -3.93 3.50 -1.22
N ILE A 6 -4.12 3.34 -2.52
CA ILE A 6 -3.93 2.06 -3.21
C ILE A 6 -2.66 2.15 -4.03
N VAL A 7 -1.68 1.31 -3.70
CA VAL A 7 -0.37 1.32 -4.34
C VAL A 7 -0.15 0.01 -5.07
N ASP A 8 -0.16 0.07 -6.40
CA ASP A 8 0.02 -1.09 -7.27
C ASP A 8 0.47 -0.58 -8.63
N ASP A 9 1.38 -1.26 -9.28
CA ASP A 9 1.87 -0.84 -10.60
C ASP A 9 0.89 -1.17 -11.73
N GLU A 10 -0.11 -2.02 -11.47
CA GLU A 10 -1.12 -2.39 -12.45
C GLU A 10 -2.36 -1.49 -12.34
N PRO A 11 -2.60 -0.60 -13.34
CA PRO A 11 -3.75 0.30 -13.28
C PRO A 11 -5.10 -0.41 -13.13
N ARG A 12 -5.23 -1.58 -13.74
CA ARG A 12 -6.49 -2.34 -13.69
C ARG A 12 -6.77 -2.85 -12.29
N ILE A 13 -5.72 -3.27 -11.58
CA ILE A 13 -5.86 -3.74 -10.21
C ILE A 13 -6.22 -2.58 -9.29
N ARG A 14 -5.54 -1.43 -9.44
CA ARG A 14 -5.88 -0.24 -8.66
C ARG A 14 -7.33 0.17 -8.87
N GLU A 15 -7.77 0.19 -10.13
CA GLU A 15 -9.13 0.56 -10.46
C GLU A 15 -10.14 -0.39 -9.83
N LEU A 16 -9.88 -1.68 -9.89
CA LEU A 16 -10.77 -2.69 -9.33
C LEU A 16 -10.90 -2.52 -7.81
N ILE A 17 -9.78 -2.37 -7.14
CA ILE A 17 -9.78 -2.17 -5.68
C ILE A 17 -10.50 -0.87 -5.34
N ARG A 18 -10.22 0.20 -6.07
CA ARG A 18 -10.87 1.48 -5.84
C ARG A 18 -12.38 1.39 -5.99
N GLU A 19 -12.85 0.72 -7.03
CA GLU A 19 -14.29 0.58 -7.24
C GLU A 19 -14.97 -0.11 -6.07
N HIS A 20 -14.38 -1.19 -5.57
CA HIS A 20 -14.93 -1.91 -4.43
C HIS A 20 -14.94 -1.06 -3.16
N LEU A 21 -13.86 -0.34 -2.91
CA LEU A 21 -13.76 0.48 -1.71
C LEU A 21 -14.66 1.71 -1.77
N GLN A 22 -14.76 2.34 -2.94
CA GLN A 22 -15.66 3.48 -3.10
C GLN A 22 -17.12 3.07 -2.94
N TYR A 23 -17.46 1.88 -3.43
CA TYR A 23 -18.81 1.35 -3.25
C TYR A 23 -19.12 1.16 -1.76
N ALA A 24 -18.12 0.80 -0.98
CA ALA A 24 -18.27 0.65 0.48
C ALA A 24 -18.24 1.98 1.24
N GLY A 25 -18.03 3.09 0.55
CA GLY A 25 -18.08 4.42 1.16
C GLY A 25 -16.74 5.05 1.49
N TYR A 26 -15.62 4.46 1.06
CA TYR A 26 -14.30 5.01 1.31
C TYR A 26 -13.86 5.97 0.21
N VAL A 27 -13.01 6.92 0.60
CA VAL A 27 -12.35 7.81 -0.37
C VAL A 27 -11.01 7.17 -0.72
N CYS A 28 -10.68 7.10 -2.01
CA CYS A 28 -9.48 6.43 -2.47
C CYS A 28 -8.62 7.31 -3.35
N GLU A 29 -7.30 7.17 -3.19
CA GLU A 29 -6.33 7.69 -4.14
C GLU A 29 -5.44 6.54 -4.59
N GLU A 30 -4.76 6.72 -5.72
CA GLU A 30 -3.95 5.69 -6.33
C GLU A 30 -2.52 6.17 -6.53
N ALA A 31 -1.57 5.24 -6.38
CA ALA A 31 -0.18 5.46 -6.71
C ALA A 31 0.32 4.27 -7.51
N GLY A 32 1.06 4.53 -8.58
CA GLY A 32 1.55 3.48 -9.48
C GLY A 32 2.91 2.93 -9.09
N ASP A 33 3.58 3.54 -8.13
CA ASP A 33 4.88 3.08 -7.65
C ASP A 33 5.14 3.62 -6.24
N GLY A 34 6.25 3.17 -5.65
CA GLY A 34 6.59 3.55 -4.28
C GLY A 34 6.91 5.04 -4.12
N SER A 35 7.54 5.63 -5.13
CA SER A 35 7.89 7.05 -5.08
C SER A 35 6.65 7.93 -5.06
N ALA A 36 5.67 7.63 -5.91
CA ALA A 36 4.40 8.34 -5.93
C ALA A 36 3.66 8.16 -4.61
N ALA A 37 3.69 6.93 -4.06
CA ALA A 37 3.06 6.65 -2.78
C ALA A 37 3.67 7.48 -1.65
N LEU A 38 4.99 7.54 -1.59
CA LEU A 38 5.67 8.32 -0.55
C LEU A 38 5.35 9.81 -0.66
N SER A 39 5.29 10.34 -1.87
CA SER A 39 4.90 11.74 -2.09
C SER A 39 3.52 12.04 -1.55
N LEU A 40 2.56 11.18 -1.86
CA LEU A 40 1.19 11.36 -1.39
C LEU A 40 1.09 11.22 0.13
N LEU A 41 1.77 10.22 0.68
CA LEU A 41 1.76 9.99 2.12
C LEU A 41 2.41 11.11 2.91
N SER A 42 3.40 11.78 2.33
CA SER A 42 4.05 12.91 2.99
C SER A 42 3.08 14.08 3.21
N GLY A 43 2.03 14.17 2.40
CA GLY A 43 0.98 15.17 2.59
C GLY A 43 0.01 14.84 3.72
N GLY A 44 0.01 13.61 4.19
CA GLY A 44 -0.84 13.16 5.29
C GLY A 44 -2.28 12.91 4.88
N GLY A 45 -3.09 12.56 5.86
CA GLY A 45 -4.53 12.41 5.66
C GLY A 45 -5.02 11.02 5.26
N PHE A 46 -4.12 10.06 5.16
CA PHE A 46 -4.51 8.68 4.84
C PHE A 46 -4.72 7.85 6.09
N ASP A 47 -5.77 7.04 6.07
CA ASP A 47 -6.11 6.16 7.18
C ASP A 47 -5.61 4.75 6.98
N LEU A 48 -5.33 4.37 5.73
CA LEU A 48 -4.87 3.02 5.39
C LEU A 48 -4.13 3.05 4.06
N VAL A 49 -3.13 2.19 3.93
CA VAL A 49 -2.43 1.95 2.66
C VAL A 49 -2.61 0.49 2.29
N ILE A 50 -3.03 0.24 1.05
CA ILE A 50 -3.03 -1.09 0.46
C ILE A 50 -1.84 -1.12 -0.49
N LEU A 51 -0.88 -1.99 -0.23
CA LEU A 51 0.43 -1.94 -0.86
C LEU A 51 0.77 -3.26 -1.53
N ASP A 52 1.02 -3.20 -2.84
CA ASP A 52 1.51 -4.34 -3.59
C ASP A 52 3.00 -4.53 -3.34
N VAL A 53 3.43 -5.78 -3.17
CA VAL A 53 4.84 -6.10 -2.95
C VAL A 53 5.62 -6.02 -4.25
N MET A 54 4.99 -6.40 -5.36
CA MET A 54 5.68 -6.53 -6.65
C MET A 54 5.52 -5.30 -7.50
N MET A 55 6.40 -4.33 -7.30
CA MET A 55 6.39 -3.12 -8.10
C MET A 55 7.78 -2.86 -8.68
N PRO A 56 7.87 -2.24 -9.87
CA PRO A 56 9.15 -1.85 -10.43
C PRO A 56 9.77 -0.69 -9.65
N PHE A 57 11.08 -0.53 -9.78
CA PHE A 57 11.89 0.53 -9.19
C PHE A 57 11.99 0.47 -7.67
N MET A 58 10.89 0.61 -6.97
CA MET A 58 10.83 0.50 -5.52
C MET A 58 9.74 -0.50 -5.17
N ASP A 59 10.12 -1.70 -4.73
CA ASP A 59 9.14 -2.72 -4.36
C ASP A 59 8.39 -2.33 -3.09
N GLY A 60 7.30 -3.06 -2.81
CA GLY A 60 6.44 -2.74 -1.69
C GLY A 60 7.14 -2.78 -0.35
N MET A 61 8.08 -3.71 -0.18
CA MET A 61 8.78 -3.83 1.10
C MET A 61 9.72 -2.64 1.32
N THR A 62 10.40 -2.19 0.27
CA THR A 62 11.25 -0.99 0.35
C THR A 62 10.41 0.24 0.63
N CYS A 63 9.26 0.35 -0.02
CA CYS A 63 8.33 1.44 0.23
C CYS A 63 7.88 1.47 1.69
N LEU A 64 7.52 0.32 2.24
CA LEU A 64 7.10 0.22 3.63
C LEU A 64 8.21 0.65 4.58
N ARG A 65 9.43 0.19 4.35
CA ARG A 65 10.57 0.60 5.18
C ARG A 65 10.80 2.11 5.12
N GLU A 66 10.70 2.71 3.92
CA GLU A 66 10.83 4.16 3.79
C GLU A 66 9.72 4.91 4.53
N MET A 67 8.50 4.40 4.46
CA MET A 67 7.40 4.99 5.23
C MET A 67 7.75 5.04 6.72
N ARG A 68 8.17 3.92 7.27
CA ARG A 68 8.49 3.83 8.70
C ARG A 68 9.70 4.68 9.08
N ALA A 69 10.70 4.73 8.20
CA ALA A 69 11.88 5.58 8.42
C ALA A 69 11.52 7.06 8.46
N ARG A 70 10.50 7.46 7.74
CA ARG A 70 9.99 8.84 7.72
C ARG A 70 8.95 9.11 8.78
N HIS A 71 8.74 8.17 9.68
CA HIS A 71 7.73 8.25 10.75
C HIS A 71 6.30 8.36 10.20
N ILE A 72 6.05 7.81 9.05
CA ILE A 72 4.70 7.67 8.51
C ILE A 72 4.13 6.38 9.11
N ASN A 73 3.22 6.53 10.06
CA ASN A 73 2.70 5.40 10.84
C ASN A 73 1.35 4.89 10.34
N THR A 74 0.92 5.30 9.16
CA THR A 74 -0.33 4.85 8.57
C THR A 74 -0.35 3.33 8.49
N PRO A 75 -1.44 2.67 8.92
CA PRO A 75 -1.56 1.22 8.79
C PRO A 75 -1.44 0.75 7.36
N VAL A 76 -0.80 -0.39 7.17
CA VAL A 76 -0.53 -0.95 5.84
C VAL A 76 -1.00 -2.38 5.75
N ILE A 77 -1.77 -2.69 4.70
CA ILE A 77 -2.13 -4.06 4.34
C ILE A 77 -1.35 -4.40 3.08
N ILE A 78 -0.61 -5.51 3.12
CA ILE A 78 0.18 -5.95 1.97
C ILE A 78 -0.63 -6.93 1.14
N LEU A 79 -0.71 -6.64 -0.16
CA LEU A 79 -1.27 -7.54 -1.15
C LEU A 79 -0.14 -8.23 -1.89
N THR A 80 -0.28 -9.52 -2.13
CA THR A 80 0.70 -10.25 -2.91
C THR A 80 0.07 -11.47 -3.56
N ALA A 81 0.55 -11.78 -4.77
CA ALA A 81 0.21 -13.02 -5.47
C ALA A 81 1.32 -14.05 -5.31
N ARG A 82 2.32 -13.77 -4.46
CA ARG A 82 3.50 -14.60 -4.29
C ARG A 82 3.29 -15.71 -3.28
N GLY A 83 4.32 -16.52 -3.13
CA GLY A 83 4.36 -17.58 -2.14
C GLY A 83 4.14 -17.03 -0.74
N GLU A 84 3.22 -17.61 -0.05
CA GLU A 84 2.59 -17.01 1.10
C GLU A 84 3.47 -16.81 2.31
N GLU A 85 4.27 -17.81 2.62
CA GLU A 85 5.04 -17.77 3.87
C GLU A 85 6.15 -16.74 3.85
N TYR A 86 6.88 -16.70 2.74
CA TYR A 86 7.99 -15.76 2.61
C TYR A 86 7.48 -14.33 2.66
N ASP A 87 6.47 -14.03 1.88
CA ASP A 87 5.97 -12.67 1.78
C ASP A 87 5.30 -12.22 3.07
N LYS A 88 4.60 -13.13 3.71
CA LYS A 88 3.97 -12.86 4.99
C LYS A 88 4.99 -12.49 6.05
N LEU A 89 6.04 -13.29 6.16
CA LEU A 89 7.08 -13.03 7.15
C LEU A 89 7.79 -11.72 6.87
N ALA A 90 8.18 -11.50 5.63
CA ALA A 90 8.84 -10.26 5.24
C ALA A 90 7.96 -9.05 5.47
N GLY A 91 6.67 -9.15 5.17
CA GLY A 91 5.72 -8.06 5.37
C GLY A 91 5.59 -7.66 6.83
N LEU A 92 5.46 -8.64 7.70
CA LEU A 92 5.33 -8.37 9.12
C LEU A 92 6.62 -7.82 9.70
N GLU A 93 7.75 -8.36 9.31
CA GLU A 93 9.05 -7.85 9.76
C GLU A 93 9.33 -6.44 9.24
N GLY A 94 8.78 -6.08 8.09
CA GLY A 94 8.91 -4.75 7.52
C GLY A 94 8.02 -3.70 8.15
N GLY A 95 7.14 -4.09 9.06
CA GLY A 95 6.28 -3.17 9.77
C GLY A 95 4.86 -3.05 9.21
N ALA A 96 4.41 -4.03 8.43
CA ALA A 96 3.03 -4.08 7.97
C ALA A 96 2.11 -4.51 9.12
N ASP A 97 0.90 -3.99 9.12
CA ASP A 97 -0.10 -4.31 10.13
C ASP A 97 -0.89 -5.56 9.76
N ASP A 98 -0.99 -5.85 8.49
CA ASP A 98 -1.67 -7.03 8.01
C ASP A 98 -1.12 -7.44 6.64
N TYR A 99 -1.58 -8.61 6.18
CA TYR A 99 -1.04 -9.25 5.00
C TYR A 99 -2.14 -10.07 4.34
N VAL A 100 -2.26 -9.90 3.04
CA VAL A 100 -3.27 -10.62 2.26
C VAL A 100 -2.66 -11.28 1.03
#